data_22ee219ee0fb1ac87b551b298a558885
#
_entry.id   22ee219ee0fb1ac87b551b298a558885
#
_cell.length_a   1.000
_cell.length_b   1.000
_cell.length_c   1.000
_cell.angle_alpha   90.00
_cell.angle_beta   90.00
_cell.angle_gamma   90.00
#
_symmetry.space_group_name_H-M   'P 1'
#
loop_
_entity.id
_entity.type
_entity.pdbx_description
1 polymer ?
#
loop_
_entity_poly.entity_id
_entity_poly.type
_entity_poly.pdbx_seq_one_letter_code
_entity_poly.pdbx_strand_id
1 'polypeptide(L)' 'MENTSFMRVEEVAQELGVSKSYAYKIVQKLNEELKAQGYLTVAGKCPAQYFKQKFYGFQIPGGERNGGK' A
#
# COMPACT_ATOMS: atom_id res chain seq x y z
N MET A 1 -13.54 -13.83 4.33
CA MET A 1 -13.35 -13.38 4.11
C MET A 1 -12.75 -12.72 3.88
N GLU A 2 -12.74 -12.46 3.69
CA GLU A 2 -12.35 -11.84 3.49
C GLU A 2 -11.90 -11.01 3.40
N ASN A 3 -11.94 -10.84 3.42
CA ASN A 3 -11.50 -9.88 3.54
C ASN A 3 -10.55 -9.25 2.69
N THR A 4 -10.57 -9.22 1.64
CA THR A 4 -9.69 -8.59 0.71
C THR A 4 -10.23 -7.24 0.39
N SER A 5 -9.82 -6.27 1.13
CA SER A 5 -10.25 -4.94 0.78
C SER A 5 -9.18 -4.24 0.00
N PHE A 6 -9.62 -3.35 -0.88
CA PHE A 6 -8.73 -2.53 -1.68
C PHE A 6 -8.86 -1.09 -1.23
N MET A 7 -7.76 -0.38 -1.21
CA MET A 7 -7.75 1.04 -0.91
C MET A 7 -7.70 1.82 -2.20
N ARG A 8 -8.51 2.85 -2.26
CA ARG A 8 -8.49 3.74 -3.42
C ARG A 8 -7.49 4.87 -3.19
N VAL A 9 -7.18 5.57 -4.28
CA VAL A 9 -6.22 6.66 -4.19
C VAL A 9 -6.62 7.66 -3.12
N GLU A 10 -7.91 7.99 -3.04
CA GLU A 10 -8.37 8.94 -2.04
C GLU A 10 -8.11 8.46 -0.63
N GLU A 11 -8.29 7.17 -0.40
CA GLU A 11 -8.07 6.61 0.92
C GLU A 11 -6.60 6.62 1.28
N VAL A 12 -5.75 6.30 0.30
CA VAL A 12 -4.31 6.34 0.51
C VAL A 12 -3.86 7.77 0.82
N ALA A 13 -4.39 8.73 0.08
CA ALA A 13 -4.04 10.12 0.31
C ALA A 13 -4.39 10.55 1.72
N GLN A 14 -5.56 10.16 2.16
CA GLN A 14 -6.04 10.51 3.49
C GLN A 14 -5.22 9.84 4.57
N GLU A 15 -4.92 8.58 4.36
CA GLU A 15 -4.18 7.79 5.34
C GLU A 15 -2.77 8.33 5.54
N LEU A 16 -2.12 8.74 4.46
CA LEU A 16 -0.75 9.22 4.52
C LEU A 16 -0.64 10.73 4.68
N GLY A 17 -1.76 11.44 4.54
CA GLY A 17 -1.73 12.89 4.64
C GLY A 17 -1.01 13.54 3.48
N VAL A 18 -1.16 13.00 2.29
CA VAL A 18 -0.50 13.53 1.10
C VAL A 18 -1.54 13.90 0.06
N SER A 19 -1.09 14.57 -0.99
CA SER A 19 -1.98 14.96 -2.06
C SER A 19 -2.47 13.73 -2.82
N LYS A 20 -3.58 13.90 -3.50
CA LYS A 20 -4.15 12.84 -4.29
C LYS A 20 -3.21 12.43 -5.42
N SER A 21 -2.56 13.40 -6.03
CA SER A 21 -1.59 13.11 -7.10
C SER A 21 -0.46 12.23 -6.60
N TYR A 22 0.04 12.55 -5.44
CA TYR A 22 1.13 11.78 -4.86
C TYR A 22 0.65 10.39 -4.48
N ALA A 23 -0.55 10.31 -3.90
CA ALA A 23 -1.12 9.03 -3.54
C ALA A 23 -1.30 8.14 -4.77
N TYR A 24 -1.69 8.75 -5.88
CA TYR A 24 -1.85 7.99 -7.12
C TYR A 24 -0.54 7.34 -7.53
N LYS A 25 0.55 8.07 -7.42
CA LYS A 25 1.86 7.53 -7.75
C LYS A 25 2.23 6.38 -6.82
N ILE A 26 1.88 6.50 -5.55
CA ILE A 26 2.15 5.44 -4.59
C ILE A 26 1.38 4.17 -4.98
N VAL A 27 0.09 4.32 -5.24
CA VAL A 27 -0.73 3.19 -5.62
C VAL A 27 -0.20 2.53 -6.89
N GLN A 28 0.21 3.36 -7.84
CA GLN A 28 0.75 2.86 -9.08
C GLN A 28 2.01 2.03 -8.85
N LYS A 29 2.87 2.54 -7.98
CA LYS A 29 4.11 1.83 -7.69
C LYS A 29 3.86 0.50 -7.01
N LEU A 30 2.93 0.48 -6.05
CA LEU A 30 2.59 -0.76 -5.38
C LEU A 30 2.04 -1.78 -6.36
N ASN A 31 1.21 -1.31 -7.28
CA ASN A 31 0.65 -2.21 -8.29
C ASN A 31 1.72 -2.75 -9.22
N GLU A 32 2.70 -1.93 -9.55
CA GLU A 32 3.78 -2.41 -10.40
C GLU A 32 4.57 -3.51 -9.72
N GLU A 33 4.80 -3.35 -8.42
CA GLU A 33 5.49 -4.38 -7.67
C GLU A 33 4.70 -5.69 -7.63
N LEU A 34 3.40 -5.57 -7.42
CA LEU A 34 2.55 -6.74 -7.39
C LEU A 34 2.51 -7.44 -8.74
N LYS A 35 2.43 -6.66 -9.79
CA LYS A 35 2.43 -7.22 -11.13
C LYS A 35 3.72 -7.99 -11.40
N ALA A 36 4.83 -7.44 -10.96
CA ALA A 36 6.11 -8.10 -11.17
C ALA A 36 6.16 -9.44 -10.45
N GLN A 37 5.37 -9.58 -9.39
CA GLN A 37 5.29 -10.82 -8.65
C GLN A 37 4.23 -11.78 -9.20
N GLY A 38 3.54 -11.38 -10.25
CA GLY A 38 2.55 -12.23 -10.89
C GLY A 38 1.13 -12.04 -10.42
N TYR A 39 0.88 -11.00 -9.65
CA TYR A 39 -0.47 -10.75 -9.15
C TYR A 39 -1.25 -9.87 -10.12
N LEU A 40 -2.56 -10.03 -10.07
CA LEU A 40 -3.45 -9.16 -10.81
C LEU A 40 -3.65 -7.86 -10.03
N THR A 41 -3.71 -6.77 -10.73
CA THR A 41 -3.87 -5.47 -10.10
C THR A 41 -5.03 -4.72 -10.73
N VAL A 42 -5.52 -3.71 -10.02
CA VAL A 42 -6.59 -2.86 -10.50
C VAL A 42 -6.08 -1.42 -10.47
N ALA A 43 -6.19 -0.75 -11.60
CA ALA A 43 -5.71 0.62 -11.68
C ALA A 43 -6.42 1.51 -10.67
N GLY A 44 -5.66 2.32 -9.96
CA GLY A 44 -6.21 3.25 -8.99
C GLY A 44 -6.58 2.62 -7.67
N LYS A 45 -6.27 1.35 -7.47
CA LYS A 45 -6.54 0.67 -6.21
C LYS A 45 -5.37 -0.22 -5.85
N CYS A 46 -5.18 -0.46 -4.57
CA CYS A 46 -4.16 -1.40 -4.12
C CYS A 46 -4.71 -2.20 -2.96
N PRO A 47 -4.22 -3.42 -2.76
CA PRO A 47 -4.67 -4.21 -1.63
C PRO A 47 -4.30 -3.51 -0.33
N ALA A 48 -5.28 -3.36 0.55
CA ALA A 48 -5.04 -2.67 1.81
C ALA A 48 -3.96 -3.37 2.62
N GLN A 49 -3.96 -4.67 2.57
CA GLN A 49 -2.99 -5.46 3.31
C GLN A 49 -1.57 -5.18 2.83
N TYR A 50 -1.39 -5.12 1.52
CA TYR A 50 -0.08 -4.86 0.95
C TYR A 50 0.37 -3.44 1.29
N PHE A 51 -0.56 -2.49 1.20
CA PHE A 51 -0.27 -1.12 1.54
C PHE A 51 0.23 -1.00 2.99
N LYS A 52 -0.50 -1.62 3.90
CA LYS A 52 -0.14 -1.53 5.31
C LYS A 52 1.19 -2.21 5.60
N GLN A 53 1.44 -3.30 4.91
CA GLN A 53 2.69 -4.00 5.08
C GLN A 53 3.88 -3.16 4.63
N LYS A 54 3.71 -2.47 3.51
CA LYS A 54 4.80 -1.67 2.96
C LYS A 54 5.05 -0.41 3.77
N PHE A 55 4.01 0.19 4.30
CA PHE A 55 4.17 1.48 4.98
C PHE A 55 4.26 1.35 6.49
N TYR A 56 3.63 0.36 7.05
CA TYR A 56 3.62 0.24 8.50
C TYR A 56 4.43 -0.93 9.01
N GLY A 57 4.75 -1.88 8.15
CA GLY A 57 5.58 -3.01 8.53
C GLY A 57 4.94 -3.87 9.59
N PHE A 58 3.64 -4.05 9.52
CA PHE A 58 2.92 -4.82 10.53
C PHE A 58 3.40 -6.25 10.66
N GLN A 59 3.95 -6.78 9.61
CA GLN A 59 4.39 -8.16 9.61
C GLN A 59 5.76 -8.34 10.23
N ILE A 60 6.43 -7.25 10.52
CA ILE A 60 7.82 -7.32 10.97
C ILE A 60 7.86 -7.26 12.47
N PRO A 61 8.17 -8.36 13.11
CA PRO A 61 8.28 -8.35 14.56
C PRO A 61 9.45 -7.48 14.98
N GLY A 62 9.22 -6.64 15.90
CA GLY A 62 10.24 -5.79 16.40
C GLY A 62 10.72 -4.78 15.38
N GLY A 63 10.08 -4.72 14.41
CA GLY A 63 10.50 -3.88 13.35
C GLY A 63 11.29 -2.66 13.76
N GLU A 64 11.46 -3.12 13.98
CA GLU A 64 11.99 -2.39 14.14
C GLU A 64 12.57 -1.67 13.77
N ARG A 65 12.62 -1.64 13.40
CA ARG A 65 13.20 -1.01 13.03
C ARG A 65 13.39 -0.08 12.94
N ASN A 66 13.23 -0.02 12.98
CA ASN A 66 13.47 0.87 12.91
C ASN A 66 13.69 1.69 12.90
N GLY A 67 13.51 1.47 13.22
CA GLY A 67 13.74 2.35 13.23
C GLY A 67 14.02 3.02 12.99
N GLY A 68 14.08 2.89 13.04
CA GLY A 68 14.45 3.64 12.87
C GLY A 68 14.51 4.20 12.44
N LYS A 69 14.48 4.25 12.38
CA LYS A 69 14.63 4.82 12.06
C LYS A 69 14.66 5.16 11.95
#